data_9e692bc95b156ca3be6e4f56da782e51
#
_entry.id   9e692bc95b156ca3be6e4f56da782e51
#
_cell.length_a   1.000
_cell.length_b   1.000
_cell.length_c   1.000
_cell.angle_alpha   90.00
_cell.angle_beta   90.00
_cell.angle_gamma   90.00
#
_symmetry.space_group_name_H-M   'P 1'
#
loop_
_entity.id
_entity.type
_entity.pdbx_description
1 polymer ?
#
loop_
_entity_poly.entity_id
_entity_poly.type
_entity_poly.pdbx_seq_one_letter_code
_entity_poly.pdbx_strand_id
1 'polypeptide(L)'
;LLFRNVAIALVAAGFIFTGSASPAKAWNCVQFVHQVSAVKLSGDAWRWWSAALGRYERGKQPERKAVLVFDHTSRMVHGHVAIVADLVNKRIIQIDHANWSIGRFGRGQIARNVRVQDVSEKNDWTSVEVWNELDQCWGRPYKALGFIYAR
;
A
#
# COMPACT_ATOMS: atom_id res chain seq x y z
N LEU A 1 71.07 28.88 26.70
CA LEU A 1 70.19 27.68 26.48
C LEU A 1 68.93 28.12 25.75
N LEU A 2 68.83 27.78 24.41
CA LEU A 2 67.68 28.10 23.60
C LEU A 2 66.76 26.87 23.65
N PHE A 3 65.54 27.02 24.17
CA PHE A 3 64.47 26.01 24.01
C PHE A 3 63.68 26.30 22.72
N ARG A 4 63.82 25.40 21.74
CA ARG A 4 63.01 25.41 20.52
C ARG A 4 61.72 24.67 20.80
N ASN A 5 60.61 25.41 20.83
CA ASN A 5 59.29 24.84 20.87
C ASN A 5 58.92 24.28 19.50
N VAL A 6 58.79 22.98 19.38
CA VAL A 6 58.23 22.30 18.18
C VAL A 6 56.72 22.17 18.37
N ALA A 7 55.97 22.93 17.60
CA ALA A 7 54.51 22.80 17.54
C ALA A 7 54.17 21.65 16.58
N ILE A 8 53.60 20.58 17.11
CA ILE A 8 53.04 19.47 16.32
C ILE A 8 51.63 19.85 15.92
N ALA A 9 51.41 20.11 14.64
CA ALA A 9 50.08 20.33 14.06
C ALA A 9 49.43 18.97 13.80
N LEU A 10 48.40 18.65 14.57
CA LEU A 10 47.52 17.50 14.33
C LEU A 10 46.55 17.84 13.19
N VAL A 11 46.78 17.26 12.01
CA VAL A 11 45.83 17.30 10.90
C VAL A 11 44.77 16.22 11.16
N ALA A 12 43.58 16.62 11.59
CA ALA A 12 42.42 15.75 11.67
C ALA A 12 41.84 15.55 10.27
N ALA A 13 42.11 14.39 9.66
CA ALA A 13 41.46 14.00 8.40
C ALA A 13 40.00 13.62 8.68
N GLY A 14 39.08 14.55 8.41
CA GLY A 14 37.65 14.28 8.47
C GLY A 14 37.20 13.39 7.30
N PHE A 15 36.87 12.16 7.57
CA PHE A 15 36.19 11.27 6.60
C PHE A 15 34.76 11.76 6.41
N ILE A 16 34.51 12.45 5.28
CA ILE A 16 33.13 12.75 4.86
C ILE A 16 32.55 11.47 4.27
N PHE A 17 31.70 10.77 5.06
CA PHE A 17 30.86 9.69 4.57
C PHE A 17 29.77 10.31 3.67
N THR A 18 30.00 10.37 2.36
CA THR A 18 28.94 10.63 1.38
C THR A 18 28.13 9.34 1.22
N GLY A 19 27.18 9.12 2.12
CA GLY A 19 26.20 8.06 1.98
C GLY A 19 25.34 8.34 0.75
N SER A 20 25.57 7.62 -0.34
CA SER A 20 24.67 7.62 -1.49
C SER A 20 23.32 7.03 -1.04
N ALA A 21 22.34 7.87 -0.75
CA ALA A 21 20.97 7.42 -0.53
C ALA A 21 20.46 6.82 -1.85
N SER A 22 20.30 5.50 -1.90
CA SER A 22 19.61 4.85 -3.02
C SER A 22 18.20 5.42 -3.13
N PRO A 23 17.72 5.76 -4.33
CA PRO A 23 16.36 6.25 -4.50
C PRO A 23 15.38 5.21 -3.96
N ALA A 24 14.45 5.62 -3.08
CA ALA A 24 13.44 4.75 -2.55
C ALA A 24 12.62 4.17 -3.71
N LYS A 25 12.44 2.85 -3.73
CA LYS A 25 11.66 2.16 -4.75
C LYS A 25 10.22 2.66 -4.72
N ALA A 26 9.76 3.23 -5.84
CA ALA A 26 8.35 3.58 -6.01
C ALA A 26 7.53 2.32 -6.25
N TRP A 27 6.51 2.08 -5.43
CA TRP A 27 5.63 0.93 -5.53
C TRP A 27 4.35 1.28 -6.29
N ASN A 28 3.86 0.36 -7.13
CA ASN A 28 2.45 0.35 -7.51
C ASN A 28 1.69 -0.72 -6.69
N CYS A 29 0.35 -0.65 -6.70
CA CYS A 29 -0.48 -1.55 -5.90
C CYS A 29 -0.30 -3.03 -6.27
N VAL A 30 -0.19 -3.34 -7.56
CA VAL A 30 0.01 -4.71 -8.06
C VAL A 30 1.34 -5.28 -7.62
N GLN A 31 2.43 -4.53 -7.79
CA GLN A 31 3.77 -4.95 -7.35
C GLN A 31 3.81 -5.19 -5.83
N PHE A 32 3.18 -4.30 -5.07
CA PHE A 32 3.10 -4.44 -3.62
C PHE A 32 2.36 -5.72 -3.22
N VAL A 33 1.14 -5.93 -3.74
CA VAL A 33 0.35 -7.13 -3.42
C VAL A 33 1.07 -8.40 -3.88
N HIS A 34 1.75 -8.39 -5.03
CA HIS A 34 2.61 -9.49 -5.46
C HIS A 34 3.70 -9.83 -4.44
N GLN A 35 4.30 -8.82 -3.80
CA GLN A 35 5.37 -9.02 -2.82
C GLN A 35 4.86 -9.66 -1.53
N VAL A 36 3.66 -9.27 -1.06
CA VAL A 36 3.17 -9.62 0.29
C VAL A 36 2.07 -10.68 0.30
N SER A 37 1.55 -11.09 -0.86
CA SER A 37 0.44 -12.04 -1.01
C SER A 37 0.87 -13.29 -1.76
N ALA A 38 0.15 -14.40 -1.54
CA ALA A 38 0.27 -15.61 -2.35
C ALA A 38 -0.54 -15.51 -3.67
N VAL A 39 -1.42 -14.52 -3.82
CA VAL A 39 -2.14 -14.27 -5.08
C VAL A 39 -1.18 -13.64 -6.09
N LYS A 40 -0.93 -14.33 -7.20
CA LYS A 40 0.01 -13.94 -8.26
C LYS A 40 -0.74 -13.74 -9.58
N LEU A 41 -1.36 -12.59 -9.71
CA LEU A 41 -2.06 -12.16 -10.92
C LEU A 41 -1.34 -10.93 -11.51
N SER A 42 -1.54 -10.65 -12.78
CA SER A 42 -0.89 -9.55 -13.50
C SER A 42 -1.90 -8.72 -14.29
N GLY A 43 -1.43 -7.60 -14.86
CA GLY A 43 -2.27 -6.65 -15.58
C GLY A 43 -2.95 -5.64 -14.66
N ASP A 44 -3.95 -4.95 -15.19
CA ASP A 44 -4.74 -3.97 -14.45
C ASP A 44 -5.36 -4.57 -13.20
N ALA A 45 -5.32 -3.85 -12.09
CA ALA A 45 -5.77 -4.36 -10.80
C ALA A 45 -7.24 -4.80 -10.80
N TRP A 46 -8.14 -4.04 -11.45
CA TRP A 46 -9.54 -4.42 -11.53
C TRP A 46 -9.80 -5.72 -12.29
N ARG A 47 -8.92 -6.07 -13.26
CA ARG A 47 -9.00 -7.32 -14.03
C ARG A 47 -8.62 -8.54 -13.22
N TRP A 48 -7.98 -8.36 -12.05
CA TRP A 48 -7.65 -9.47 -11.15
C TRP A 48 -8.89 -10.23 -10.72
N TRP A 49 -10.03 -9.53 -10.60
CA TRP A 49 -11.29 -10.19 -10.26
C TRP A 49 -11.68 -11.28 -11.27
N SER A 50 -11.64 -11.00 -12.56
CA SER A 50 -11.91 -12.01 -13.59
C SER A 50 -10.77 -13.00 -13.77
N ALA A 51 -9.53 -12.56 -13.68
CA ALA A 51 -8.34 -13.40 -13.83
C ALA A 51 -8.18 -14.44 -12.69
N ALA A 52 -8.78 -14.20 -11.55
CA ALA A 52 -8.80 -15.14 -10.43
C ALA A 52 -9.72 -16.35 -10.68
N LEU A 53 -10.66 -16.25 -11.62
CA LEU A 53 -11.60 -17.34 -11.91
C LEU A 53 -10.87 -18.63 -12.30
N GLY A 54 -11.19 -19.73 -11.62
CA GLY A 54 -10.54 -21.02 -11.83
C GLY A 54 -9.11 -21.15 -11.29
N ARG A 55 -8.56 -20.09 -10.67
CA ARG A 55 -7.21 -20.08 -10.10
C ARG A 55 -7.18 -19.82 -8.60
N TYR A 56 -8.10 -18.99 -8.12
CA TYR A 56 -8.27 -18.61 -6.72
C TYR A 56 -9.74 -18.52 -6.38
N GLU A 57 -10.08 -18.79 -5.13
CA GLU A 57 -11.42 -18.52 -4.63
C GLU A 57 -11.71 -17.01 -4.59
N ARG A 58 -12.96 -16.63 -4.80
CA ARG A 58 -13.43 -15.26 -4.77
C ARG A 58 -14.70 -15.16 -3.91
N GLY A 59 -14.85 -14.06 -3.22
CA GLY A 59 -16.05 -13.85 -2.40
C GLY A 59 -16.29 -12.40 -2.04
N LYS A 60 -17.33 -12.19 -1.23
CA LYS A 60 -17.74 -10.87 -0.76
C LYS A 60 -17.39 -10.62 0.70
N GLN A 61 -16.90 -11.61 1.41
CA GLN A 61 -16.54 -11.46 2.82
C GLN A 61 -15.04 -11.20 2.96
N PRO A 62 -14.64 -10.21 3.78
CA PRO A 62 -13.24 -9.98 4.03
C PRO A 62 -12.64 -11.10 4.88
N GLU A 63 -11.43 -11.50 4.53
CA GLU A 63 -10.59 -12.40 5.33
C GLU A 63 -9.19 -11.81 5.43
N ARG A 64 -8.49 -12.07 6.52
CA ARG A 64 -7.06 -11.67 6.63
C ARG A 64 -6.27 -12.29 5.50
N LYS A 65 -5.38 -11.52 4.90
CA LYS A 65 -4.53 -11.88 3.75
C LYS A 65 -5.29 -12.04 2.42
N ALA A 66 -6.61 -11.83 2.39
CA ALA A 66 -7.33 -11.72 1.13
C ALA A 66 -6.94 -10.44 0.38
N VAL A 67 -7.05 -10.47 -0.94
CA VAL A 67 -6.83 -9.31 -1.79
C VAL A 67 -8.17 -8.64 -2.07
N LEU A 68 -8.35 -7.43 -1.56
CA LEU A 68 -9.47 -6.55 -1.91
C LEU A 68 -9.23 -5.96 -3.30
N VAL A 69 -10.21 -6.10 -4.19
CA VAL A 69 -10.15 -5.61 -5.56
C VAL A 69 -11.15 -4.46 -5.73
N PHE A 70 -10.64 -3.27 -6.02
CA PHE A 70 -11.44 -2.11 -6.39
C PHE A 70 -11.67 -2.08 -7.90
N ASP A 71 -12.88 -1.73 -8.31
CA ASP A 71 -13.19 -1.51 -9.71
C ASP A 71 -12.48 -0.25 -10.24
N HIS A 72 -12.36 -0.14 -11.55
CA HIS A 72 -11.79 1.03 -12.19
C HIS A 72 -12.76 2.21 -12.18
N THR A 73 -12.21 3.41 -12.27
CA THR A 73 -12.95 4.66 -12.44
C THR A 73 -12.24 5.55 -13.47
N SER A 74 -12.85 6.63 -13.89
CA SER A 74 -12.20 7.62 -14.78
C SER A 74 -10.91 8.21 -14.19
N ARG A 75 -10.76 8.24 -12.85
CA ARG A 75 -9.56 8.73 -12.16
C ARG A 75 -8.62 7.62 -11.71
N MET A 76 -9.08 6.39 -11.68
CA MET A 76 -8.35 5.19 -11.29
C MET A 76 -8.53 4.13 -12.38
N VAL A 77 -8.05 4.43 -13.59
CA VAL A 77 -8.31 3.66 -14.81
C VAL A 77 -7.83 2.22 -14.75
N HIS A 78 -6.82 1.93 -13.95
CA HIS A 78 -6.27 0.58 -13.75
C HIS A 78 -6.92 -0.15 -12.56
N GLY A 79 -7.89 0.47 -11.88
CA GLY A 79 -8.41 -0.05 -10.62
C GLY A 79 -7.36 -0.03 -9.51
N HIS A 80 -7.63 -0.77 -8.42
CA HIS A 80 -6.71 -0.88 -7.30
C HIS A 80 -6.83 -2.22 -6.62
N VAL A 81 -5.74 -2.67 -5.99
CA VAL A 81 -5.70 -3.86 -5.14
C VAL A 81 -4.99 -3.55 -3.82
N ALA A 82 -5.47 -4.18 -2.76
CA ALA A 82 -4.92 -4.07 -1.41
C ALA A 82 -4.97 -5.41 -0.72
N ILE A 83 -4.10 -5.63 0.27
CA ILE A 83 -4.16 -6.82 1.11
C ILE A 83 -4.91 -6.51 2.41
N VAL A 84 -5.83 -7.37 2.82
CA VAL A 84 -6.52 -7.25 4.11
C VAL A 84 -5.55 -7.60 5.22
N ALA A 85 -5.19 -6.60 6.03
CA ALA A 85 -4.29 -6.74 7.16
C ALA A 85 -5.02 -7.23 8.41
N ASP A 86 -6.19 -6.65 8.69
CA ASP A 86 -6.99 -7.01 9.87
C ASP A 86 -8.50 -6.81 9.65
N LEU A 87 -9.29 -7.50 10.48
CA LEU A 87 -10.74 -7.37 10.57
C LEU A 87 -11.08 -6.64 11.87
N VAL A 88 -11.57 -5.41 11.79
CA VAL A 88 -11.90 -4.60 12.96
C VAL A 88 -13.31 -4.93 13.47
N ASN A 89 -14.28 -4.93 12.56
CA ASN A 89 -15.67 -5.30 12.86
C ASN A 89 -16.39 -5.70 11.55
N LYS A 90 -17.72 -5.87 11.61
CA LYS A 90 -18.53 -6.32 10.45
C LYS A 90 -18.47 -5.37 9.24
N ARG A 91 -18.12 -4.09 9.46
CA ARG A 91 -18.10 -3.06 8.41
C ARG A 91 -16.76 -2.34 8.28
N ILE A 92 -15.77 -2.67 9.10
CA ILE A 92 -14.46 -2.01 9.06
C ILE A 92 -13.37 -3.07 9.04
N ILE A 93 -12.48 -2.94 8.07
CA ILE A 93 -11.23 -3.69 7.96
C ILE A 93 -10.05 -2.72 7.93
N GLN A 94 -8.86 -3.26 8.10
CA GLN A 94 -7.60 -2.58 7.80
C GLN A 94 -6.95 -3.23 6.58
N ILE A 95 -6.39 -2.41 5.71
CA ILE A 95 -5.67 -2.85 4.52
C ILE A 95 -4.25 -2.31 4.51
N ASP A 96 -3.36 -3.06 3.86
CA ASP A 96 -2.07 -2.56 3.41
C ASP A 96 -2.12 -2.41 1.89
N HIS A 97 -1.67 -1.28 1.38
CA HIS A 97 -1.65 -1.02 -0.06
C HIS A 97 -0.53 -0.07 -0.46
N ALA A 98 -0.35 0.17 -1.74
CA ALA A 98 0.62 1.12 -2.26
C ALA A 98 0.02 1.98 -3.36
N ASN A 99 0.56 3.20 -3.53
CA ASN A 99 0.22 4.09 -4.64
C ASN A 99 -1.26 4.53 -4.67
N TRP A 100 -1.86 4.81 -3.52
CA TRP A 100 -3.28 5.14 -3.42
C TRP A 100 -3.60 6.60 -3.71
N SER A 101 -2.96 7.52 -3.01
CA SER A 101 -3.33 8.94 -3.05
C SER A 101 -2.20 9.84 -3.55
N ILE A 102 -2.46 11.14 -3.61
CA ILE A 102 -1.50 12.18 -3.86
C ILE A 102 -1.06 12.76 -2.52
N GLY A 103 0.23 13.11 -2.36
CA GLY A 103 0.76 13.74 -1.15
C GLY A 103 1.82 12.92 -0.43
N ARG A 104 2.09 13.24 0.83
CA ARG A 104 3.21 12.70 1.62
C ARG A 104 3.26 11.16 1.67
N PHE A 105 2.10 10.49 1.72
CA PHE A 105 1.98 9.03 1.68
C PHE A 105 1.35 8.55 0.38
N GLY A 106 1.58 9.31 -0.70
CA GLY A 106 0.86 9.16 -1.93
C GLY A 106 1.47 8.19 -2.92
N ARG A 107 1.63 8.68 -4.14
CA ARG A 107 2.08 7.84 -5.25
C ARG A 107 3.44 7.22 -4.98
N GLY A 108 3.53 5.90 -5.21
CA GLY A 108 4.74 5.13 -4.97
C GLY A 108 5.02 4.76 -3.52
N GLN A 109 4.19 5.21 -2.57
CA GLN A 109 4.35 4.90 -1.14
C GLN A 109 3.48 3.72 -0.72
N ILE A 110 3.96 2.98 0.28
CA ILE A 110 3.19 1.94 0.96
C ILE A 110 2.50 2.57 2.16
N ALA A 111 1.19 2.37 2.28
CA ALA A 111 0.40 2.70 3.46
C ALA A 111 -0.08 1.40 4.12
N ARG A 112 0.00 1.34 5.44
CA ARG A 112 -0.35 0.16 6.23
C ARG A 112 -1.45 0.45 7.22
N ASN A 113 -2.24 -0.59 7.52
CA ASN A 113 -3.34 -0.52 8.48
C ASN A 113 -4.34 0.60 8.17
N VAL A 114 -4.52 0.92 6.89
CA VAL A 114 -5.47 1.93 6.45
C VAL A 114 -6.88 1.38 6.62
N ARG A 115 -7.75 2.13 7.32
CA ARG A 115 -9.14 1.70 7.54
C ARG A 115 -9.94 1.80 6.26
N VAL A 116 -10.75 0.78 6.02
CA VAL A 116 -11.75 0.72 4.95
C VAL A 116 -13.07 0.34 5.58
N GLN A 117 -14.11 1.12 5.28
CA GLN A 117 -15.46 0.79 5.74
C GLN A 117 -16.35 0.34 4.57
N ASP A 118 -17.17 -0.64 4.85
CA ASP A 118 -18.26 -1.04 3.97
C ASP A 118 -19.43 -0.06 4.15
N VAL A 119 -19.78 0.64 3.08
CA VAL A 119 -20.93 1.56 3.00
C VAL A 119 -22.03 1.01 2.10
N SER A 120 -21.93 -0.27 1.70
CA SER A 120 -23.00 -0.93 0.97
C SER A 120 -24.24 -1.12 1.85
N GLU A 121 -25.39 -1.02 1.25
CA GLU A 121 -26.67 -1.18 1.96
C GLU A 121 -26.80 -2.56 2.63
N LYS A 122 -26.36 -3.61 1.93
CA LYS A 122 -26.48 -5.02 2.35
C LYS A 122 -25.31 -5.55 3.17
N ASN A 123 -24.33 -4.71 3.51
CA ASN A 123 -23.08 -5.15 4.14
C ASN A 123 -22.39 -6.28 3.35
N ASP A 124 -22.29 -6.11 2.04
CA ASP A 124 -21.72 -7.08 1.10
C ASP A 124 -20.42 -6.61 0.45
N TRP A 125 -19.86 -5.52 0.95
CA TRP A 125 -18.58 -4.95 0.53
C TRP A 125 -18.53 -4.55 -0.96
N THR A 126 -19.67 -4.27 -1.58
CA THR A 126 -19.75 -3.80 -2.97
C THR A 126 -19.46 -2.32 -3.12
N SER A 127 -19.57 -1.56 -2.02
CA SER A 127 -19.24 -0.14 -1.97
C SER A 127 -18.45 0.15 -0.70
N VAL A 128 -17.27 0.72 -0.84
CA VAL A 128 -16.36 0.95 0.29
C VAL A 128 -15.79 2.35 0.27
N GLU A 129 -15.49 2.88 1.45
CA GLU A 129 -14.74 4.12 1.64
C GLU A 129 -13.41 3.85 2.31
N VAL A 130 -12.38 4.55 1.87
CA VAL A 130 -11.02 4.43 2.42
C VAL A 130 -10.76 5.65 3.28
N TRP A 131 -10.23 5.44 4.49
CA TRP A 131 -9.87 6.51 5.41
C TRP A 131 -8.73 7.34 4.85
N ASN A 132 -8.90 8.65 4.88
CA ASN A 132 -7.85 9.61 4.53
C ASN A 132 -7.20 10.13 5.81
N GLU A 133 -5.98 9.69 6.06
CA GLU A 133 -5.24 10.06 7.27
C GLU A 133 -4.84 11.54 7.30
N LEU A 134 -4.62 12.16 6.16
CA LEU A 134 -4.25 13.57 6.08
C LEU A 134 -5.43 14.49 6.40
N ASP A 135 -6.61 14.18 5.86
CA ASP A 135 -7.81 14.97 6.01
C ASP A 135 -8.68 14.51 7.21
N GLN A 136 -8.27 13.41 7.88
CA GLN A 136 -8.99 12.82 9.01
C GLN A 136 -10.48 12.57 8.72
N CYS A 137 -10.78 12.06 7.53
CA CYS A 137 -12.14 11.77 7.09
C CYS A 137 -12.21 10.54 6.19
N TRP A 138 -13.40 10.01 6.03
CA TRP A 138 -13.67 8.99 5.02
C TRP A 138 -13.65 9.62 3.63
N GLY A 139 -13.04 8.92 2.68
CA GLY A 139 -13.04 9.30 1.28
C GLY A 139 -14.40 9.08 0.63
N ARG A 140 -14.47 9.30 -0.68
CA ARG A 140 -15.68 8.99 -1.44
C ARG A 140 -15.87 7.48 -1.54
N PRO A 141 -17.12 7.01 -1.79
CA PRO A 141 -17.36 5.60 -2.08
C PRO A 141 -16.69 5.13 -3.36
N TYR A 142 -16.12 3.93 -3.30
CA TYR A 142 -15.55 3.18 -4.42
C TYR A 142 -16.28 1.86 -4.57
N LYS A 143 -16.56 1.47 -5.80
CA LYS A 143 -17.05 0.13 -6.08
C LYS A 143 -15.95 -0.89 -5.85
N ALA A 144 -16.23 -1.91 -5.04
CA ALA A 144 -15.36 -3.04 -4.85
C ALA A 144 -15.94 -4.29 -5.55
N LEU A 145 -15.08 -5.01 -6.25
CA LEU A 145 -15.47 -6.24 -6.94
C LEU A 145 -15.54 -7.42 -5.98
N GLY A 146 -14.80 -7.36 -4.88
CA GLY A 146 -14.78 -8.36 -3.82
C GLY A 146 -13.37 -8.72 -3.38
N PHE A 147 -13.24 -9.90 -2.79
CA PHE A 147 -12.00 -10.42 -2.21
C PHE A 147 -11.54 -11.66 -2.95
N ILE A 148 -10.23 -11.76 -3.21
CA ILE A 148 -9.58 -12.95 -3.76
C ILE A 148 -8.82 -13.62 -2.62
N TYR A 149 -9.05 -14.91 -2.42
CA TYR A 149 -8.43 -15.69 -1.35
C TYR A 149 -7.29 -16.55 -1.91
N ALA A 150 -6.19 -16.64 -1.16
CA ALA A 150 -4.99 -17.39 -1.56
C ALA A 150 -5.09 -18.90 -1.24
N ARG A 151 -6.23 -19.49 -1.49
CA ARG A 151 -6.51 -20.93 -1.31
C ARG A 151 -7.26 -21.49 -2.51
#